data_08afc13daa3bf377d76c3c05ca53eac2
#
_entry.id   08afc13daa3bf377d76c3c05ca53eac2
#
_cell.length_a   1.000
_cell.length_b   1.000
_cell.length_c   1.000
_cell.angle_alpha   90.00
_cell.angle_beta   90.00
_cell.angle_gamma   90.00
#
_symmetry.space_group_name_H-M   'P 1'
#
loop_
_entity.id
_entity.type
_entity.pdbx_description
1 polymer ?
#
loop_
_entity_poly.entity_id
_entity_poly.type
_entity_poly.pdbx_seq_one_letter_code
_entity_poly.pdbx_strand_id
1 'polypeptide(L)'
;VTTSIDWAKSSDSMVLLDLPSSLTSIANQRDHYLRQSVSMNMLVNNFLISIAREGFQSLNPFINNGFIKKPELNLEYQQYGPSVTYFARANYSNFDINKNHYLLLDNKTAKQIGKRFFTEIGAETLQDFRYFDLSINGSFLYKKYDLDDIKINSKSTTIPSVEIKISSLFSQSSEDSFSLFMPEFVYQKTTYKDQSADPIFDLHQRNFGNFNRLNTKYFFGKDRVPDTEFLLARLKLQKRINNSSRLNFQIIKKNELQESRVINSMLNQSIEKDSQIGTNVSFESEILRAYFAANYSQKRNTLNFGQTGIEIQLPETRLILSRKFQTNVPLLNSKNKLDYVEFSLERSMSEGYKFIGGISKDLDSKKNLESYFGFGFENCCLAFKIYASDKRLSKYNLLNFHSLQFNNASWDKMISIENKSRINFEFELKGLTGGNNNKRNRFFEPLMK
;
A
#
# COMPACT_ATOMS: atom_id res chain seq x y z
N VAL A 1 9.21 4.49 25.53
CA VAL A 1 8.64 5.63 24.80
C VAL A 1 9.47 5.86 23.55
N THR A 2 8.82 5.95 22.39
CA THR A 2 9.47 6.29 21.11
C THR A 2 8.78 7.49 20.50
N THR A 3 9.58 8.42 19.98
CA THR A 3 9.08 9.59 19.24
C THR A 3 9.58 9.52 17.81
N SER A 4 8.70 9.81 16.85
CA SER A 4 9.04 9.87 15.44
C SER A 4 8.57 11.20 14.85
N ILE A 5 9.44 11.83 14.08
CA ILE A 5 9.15 13.04 13.33
C ILE A 5 9.47 12.76 11.86
N ASP A 6 8.47 12.89 11.01
CA ASP A 6 8.57 12.78 9.56
C ASP A 6 7.89 14.01 8.95
N TRP A 7 8.69 15.01 8.60
CA TRP A 7 8.17 16.32 8.21
C TRP A 7 8.84 16.84 6.96
N ALA A 8 8.08 16.96 5.90
CA ALA A 8 8.53 17.60 4.66
C ALA A 8 7.52 18.63 4.18
N LYS A 9 8.01 19.73 3.62
CA LYS A 9 7.21 20.82 3.05
C LYS A 9 7.91 21.41 1.84
N SER A 10 7.15 21.77 0.82
CA SER A 10 7.63 22.52 -0.34
C SER A 10 6.84 23.83 -0.50
N SER A 11 7.49 24.87 -0.98
CA SER A 11 6.84 26.13 -1.38
C SER A 11 6.32 26.10 -2.81
N ASP A 12 6.81 25.19 -3.65
CA ASP A 12 6.40 25.03 -5.04
C ASP A 12 5.27 24.00 -5.16
N SER A 13 4.18 24.40 -5.78
CA SER A 13 3.01 23.53 -6.00
C SER A 13 3.21 22.52 -7.14
N MET A 14 4.26 22.64 -7.95
CA MET A 14 4.56 21.77 -9.10
C MET A 14 5.80 20.89 -8.88
N VAL A 15 6.22 20.73 -7.64
CA VAL A 15 7.45 20.01 -7.25
C VAL A 15 7.43 18.54 -7.61
N LEU A 16 6.26 17.94 -7.84
CA LEU A 16 6.15 16.51 -8.14
C LEU A 16 7.11 16.03 -9.24
N LEU A 17 7.30 16.86 -10.26
CA LEU A 17 8.22 16.57 -11.36
C LEU A 17 9.67 16.94 -11.04
N ASP A 18 9.88 17.70 -9.97
CA ASP A 18 11.17 18.26 -9.60
C ASP A 18 11.88 17.47 -8.51
N LEU A 19 11.15 16.69 -7.73
CA LEU A 19 11.75 15.88 -6.69
C LEU A 19 12.42 14.64 -7.28
N PRO A 20 13.66 14.35 -6.86
CA PRO A 20 14.30 13.09 -7.20
C PRO A 20 13.50 11.93 -6.60
N SER A 21 13.48 10.80 -7.32
CA SER A 21 12.75 9.61 -6.92
C SER A 21 13.15 9.06 -5.55
N SER A 22 14.37 9.35 -5.10
CA SER A 22 14.87 8.99 -3.77
C SER A 22 14.17 9.71 -2.62
N LEU A 23 13.76 10.96 -2.81
CA LEU A 23 13.00 11.72 -1.80
C LEU A 23 11.54 11.31 -1.75
N THR A 24 11.06 10.80 -2.84
CA THR A 24 9.69 10.38 -3.00
C THR A 24 9.46 8.96 -2.47
N SER A 25 10.50 8.16 -2.27
CA SER A 25 10.41 6.82 -1.68
C SER A 25 10.29 6.79 -0.15
N ILE A 26 10.37 7.94 0.53
CA ILE A 26 10.35 8.04 2.01
C ILE A 26 9.10 7.41 2.62
N ALA A 27 8.01 7.30 1.87
CA ALA A 27 6.75 6.80 2.39
C ALA A 27 6.24 5.51 1.72
N ASN A 28 7.03 4.79 0.94
CA ASN A 28 6.54 3.67 0.11
C ASN A 28 5.38 4.04 -0.84
N GLN A 29 5.15 5.31 -1.04
CA GLN A 29 4.10 5.86 -1.88
C GLN A 29 4.79 6.81 -2.83
N ARG A 30 4.78 6.51 -4.10
CA ARG A 30 5.17 7.47 -5.11
C ARG A 30 4.19 8.65 -5.04
N ASP A 31 4.26 9.56 -4.21
CA ASP A 31 5.03 10.74 -4.22
C ASP A 31 4.29 11.92 -4.73
N HIS A 32 3.00 11.87 -4.50
CA HIS A 32 2.16 13.01 -4.76
C HIS A 32 1.94 13.85 -3.49
N TYR A 33 2.48 13.37 -2.36
CA TYR A 33 2.36 14.02 -1.07
C TYR A 33 3.68 14.05 -0.32
N LEU A 34 3.94 15.19 0.29
CA LEU A 34 4.90 15.29 1.37
C LEU A 34 4.18 15.03 2.70
N ARG A 35 4.63 14.03 3.42
CA ARG A 35 4.07 13.69 4.72
C ARG A 35 4.55 14.68 5.78
N GLN A 36 3.65 15.01 6.69
CA GLN A 36 3.90 15.87 7.84
C GLN A 36 3.33 15.16 9.07
N SER A 37 4.16 14.40 9.74
CA SER A 37 3.73 13.66 10.93
C SER A 37 4.67 13.81 12.10
N VAL A 38 4.09 13.90 13.28
CA VAL A 38 4.77 13.80 14.56
C VAL A 38 4.00 12.79 15.37
N SER A 39 4.69 11.80 15.91
CA SER A 39 4.05 10.76 16.73
C SER A 39 4.88 10.41 17.94
N MET A 40 4.21 10.03 19.00
CA MET A 40 4.77 9.49 20.22
C MET A 40 4.05 8.20 20.55
N ASN A 41 4.80 7.13 20.78
CA ASN A 41 4.29 5.83 21.14
C ASN A 41 4.84 5.43 22.51
N MET A 42 3.98 4.88 23.35
CA MET A 42 4.31 4.43 24.68
C MET A 42 3.70 3.05 24.93
N LEU A 43 4.52 2.11 25.35
CA LEU A 43 4.08 0.81 25.81
C LEU A 43 4.12 0.77 27.33
N VAL A 44 2.98 0.50 27.96
CA VAL A 44 2.83 0.38 29.42
C VAL A 44 2.07 -0.90 29.72
N ASN A 45 2.75 -1.89 30.25
CA ASN A 45 2.19 -3.23 30.44
C ASN A 45 1.57 -3.75 29.12
N ASN A 46 0.26 -4.00 29.15
CA ASN A 46 -0.52 -4.53 28.02
C ASN A 46 -1.13 -3.42 27.14
N PHE A 47 -0.79 -2.15 27.39
CA PHE A 47 -1.32 -1.01 26.66
C PHE A 47 -0.28 -0.42 25.73
N LEU A 48 -0.61 -0.30 24.45
CA LEU A 48 0.11 0.52 23.50
C LEU A 48 -0.69 1.81 23.27
N ILE A 49 -0.09 2.92 23.64
CA ILE A 49 -0.68 4.26 23.52
C ILE A 49 0.08 5.01 22.44
N SER A 50 -0.62 5.56 21.47
CA SER A 50 -0.03 6.37 20.41
C SER A 50 -0.77 7.70 20.31
N ILE A 51 0.00 8.78 20.29
CA ILE A 51 -0.49 10.15 20.05
C ILE A 51 0.21 10.64 18.80
N ALA A 52 -0.55 11.10 17.81
CA ALA A 52 0.01 11.58 16.57
C ALA A 52 -0.70 12.83 16.07
N ARG A 53 0.05 13.62 15.31
CA ARG A 53 -0.48 14.59 14.35
C ARG A 53 -0.04 14.13 12.98
N GLU A 54 -0.95 14.03 12.03
CA GLU A 54 -0.65 13.64 10.65
C GLU A 54 -1.35 14.57 9.66
N GLY A 55 -0.61 14.97 8.66
CA GLY A 55 -1.11 15.73 7.52
C GLY A 55 -0.26 15.46 6.30
N PHE A 56 -0.74 15.95 5.16
CA PHE A 56 -0.08 15.78 3.89
C PHE A 56 -0.11 17.09 3.11
N GLN A 57 0.95 17.37 2.39
CA GLN A 57 0.98 18.40 1.36
C GLN A 57 0.99 17.71 -0.01
N SER A 58 -0.03 17.95 -0.81
CA SER A 58 -0.02 17.50 -2.20
C SER A 58 1.03 18.29 -2.99
N LEU A 59 1.79 17.59 -3.80
CA LEU A 59 2.76 18.16 -4.74
C LEU A 59 2.12 18.52 -6.09
N ASN A 60 0.85 18.14 -6.26
CA ASN A 60 0.08 18.46 -7.45
C ASN A 60 -1.09 19.37 -7.06
N PRO A 61 -1.21 20.57 -7.67
CA PRO A 61 -2.27 21.51 -7.35
C PRO A 61 -3.69 21.02 -7.65
N PHE A 62 -3.81 19.98 -8.48
CA PHE A 62 -5.10 19.36 -8.83
C PHE A 62 -5.54 18.28 -7.84
N ILE A 63 -4.71 17.96 -6.85
CA ILE A 63 -4.98 16.93 -5.85
C ILE A 63 -5.16 17.56 -4.48
N ASN A 64 -6.21 17.15 -3.79
CA ASN A 64 -6.47 17.63 -2.44
C ASN A 64 -5.42 17.06 -1.46
N ASN A 65 -5.01 17.85 -0.47
CA ASN A 65 -4.13 17.42 0.62
C ASN A 65 -4.74 16.35 1.54
N GLY A 66 -6.02 16.06 1.42
CA GLY A 66 -6.74 15.22 2.36
C GLY A 66 -7.00 15.93 3.70
N PHE A 67 -7.41 15.14 4.68
CA PHE A 67 -7.65 15.62 6.04
C PHE A 67 -6.36 15.61 6.85
N ILE A 68 -6.27 16.57 7.76
CA ILE A 68 -5.23 16.63 8.78
C ILE A 68 -5.81 16.04 10.06
N LYS A 69 -5.13 15.11 10.69
CA LYS A 69 -5.50 14.56 12.01
C LYS A 69 -4.81 15.37 13.10
N LYS A 70 -5.59 16.03 13.97
CA LYS A 70 -5.10 16.92 15.06
C LYS A 70 -5.96 16.84 16.32
N PRO A 71 -5.72 15.98 17.30
CA PRO A 71 -4.79 14.85 17.31
C PRO A 71 -5.41 13.58 16.72
N GLU A 72 -4.58 12.57 16.55
CA GLU A 72 -4.97 11.17 16.49
C GLU A 72 -4.46 10.46 17.74
N LEU A 73 -5.37 9.84 18.50
CA LEU A 73 -5.05 9.02 19.66
C LEU A 73 -5.39 7.59 19.35
N ASN A 74 -4.47 6.67 19.56
CA ASN A 74 -4.72 5.24 19.47
C ASN A 74 -4.38 4.60 20.81
N LEU A 75 -5.26 3.73 21.26
CA LEU A 75 -5.07 2.88 22.41
C LEU A 75 -5.31 1.44 21.98
N GLU A 76 -4.33 0.58 22.19
CA GLU A 76 -4.44 -0.85 21.98
C GLU A 76 -4.17 -1.56 23.30
N TYR A 77 -5.05 -2.47 23.67
CA TYR A 77 -4.92 -3.33 24.82
C TYR A 77 -5.02 -4.77 24.39
N GLN A 78 -4.16 -5.61 24.93
CA GLN A 78 -4.19 -7.04 24.67
C GLN A 78 -3.88 -7.79 25.96
N GLN A 79 -4.75 -8.73 26.33
CA GLN A 79 -4.58 -9.60 27.47
C GLN A 79 -4.58 -11.05 27.02
N TYR A 80 -3.47 -11.70 27.25
CA TYR A 80 -3.28 -13.11 26.94
C TYR A 80 -3.78 -13.96 28.11
N GLY A 81 -4.73 -14.84 27.85
CA GLY A 81 -5.15 -15.90 28.75
C GLY A 81 -4.66 -17.26 28.25
N PRO A 82 -4.86 -18.33 29.02
CA PRO A 82 -4.40 -19.67 28.64
C PRO A 82 -5.00 -20.19 27.32
N SER A 83 -6.25 -19.84 27.05
CA SER A 83 -6.97 -20.32 25.85
C SER A 83 -7.65 -19.19 25.08
N VAL A 84 -7.76 -18.01 25.67
CA VAL A 84 -8.47 -16.85 25.07
C VAL A 84 -7.64 -15.61 25.25
N THR A 85 -7.43 -14.89 24.17
CA THR A 85 -6.83 -13.56 24.16
C THR A 85 -7.94 -12.52 24.00
N TYR A 86 -8.03 -11.58 24.93
CA TYR A 86 -8.94 -10.44 24.83
C TYR A 86 -8.19 -9.24 24.25
N PHE A 87 -8.85 -8.48 23.39
CA PHE A 87 -8.28 -7.27 22.86
C PHE A 87 -9.29 -6.13 22.81
N ALA A 88 -8.79 -4.93 22.97
CA ALA A 88 -9.54 -3.70 22.77
C ALA A 88 -8.66 -2.70 22.01
N ARG A 89 -9.20 -2.07 20.98
CA ARG A 89 -8.54 -1.03 20.19
C ARG A 89 -9.46 0.17 20.16
N ALA A 90 -8.96 1.33 20.55
CA ALA A 90 -9.69 2.58 20.45
C ALA A 90 -8.89 3.58 19.63
N ASN A 91 -9.58 4.34 18.78
CA ASN A 91 -9.01 5.44 18.02
C ASN A 91 -9.92 6.65 18.16
N TYR A 92 -9.34 7.76 18.55
CA TYR A 92 -9.97 9.06 18.47
C TYR A 92 -9.19 9.90 17.47
N SER A 93 -9.87 10.48 16.51
CA SER A 93 -9.25 11.35 15.51
C SER A 93 -10.09 12.61 15.33
N ASN A 94 -9.43 13.76 15.44
CA ASN A 94 -10.01 15.05 15.08
C ASN A 94 -9.51 15.45 13.69
N PHE A 95 -10.43 15.57 12.73
CA PHE A 95 -10.15 15.83 11.33
C PHE A 95 -10.36 17.31 11.00
N ASP A 96 -9.34 17.90 10.41
CA ASP A 96 -9.32 19.28 9.94
C ASP A 96 -8.85 19.34 8.48
N ILE A 97 -9.12 20.42 7.77
CA ILE A 97 -8.74 20.62 6.37
C ILE A 97 -7.83 21.84 6.27
N ASN A 98 -6.74 21.68 5.51
CA ASN A 98 -5.92 22.82 5.16
C ASN A 98 -6.68 23.74 4.19
N LYS A 99 -6.97 24.97 4.64
CA LYS A 99 -7.82 25.93 3.94
C LYS A 99 -7.26 26.42 2.59
N ASN A 100 -6.02 26.14 2.28
CA ASN A 100 -5.35 26.67 1.08
C ASN A 100 -5.57 25.86 -0.21
N HIS A 101 -6.33 24.75 -0.17
CA HIS A 101 -6.58 23.90 -1.34
C HIS A 101 -8.04 23.88 -1.78
N TYR A 102 -8.56 25.04 -2.10
CA TYR A 102 -9.97 25.20 -2.51
C TYR A 102 -10.29 24.88 -3.97
N LEU A 103 -9.30 24.64 -4.80
CA LEU A 103 -9.46 24.53 -6.25
C LEU A 103 -10.26 23.34 -6.75
N LEU A 104 -10.55 22.35 -5.90
CA LEU A 104 -11.14 21.07 -6.32
C LEU A 104 -12.45 20.69 -5.62
N LEU A 105 -12.94 21.51 -4.72
CA LEU A 105 -14.21 21.24 -4.05
C LEU A 105 -15.26 22.19 -4.58
N ASP A 106 -16.26 21.61 -5.23
CA ASP A 106 -17.49 22.30 -5.55
C ASP A 106 -18.00 22.99 -4.28
N ASN A 107 -18.22 24.31 -4.35
CA ASN A 107 -18.61 25.14 -3.20
C ASN A 107 -19.95 24.72 -2.55
N LYS A 108 -20.61 23.69 -3.10
CA LYS A 108 -21.90 23.16 -2.64
C LYS A 108 -21.79 21.98 -1.67
N THR A 109 -20.68 21.29 -1.62
CA THR A 109 -20.45 20.25 -0.61
C THR A 109 -19.76 20.86 0.59
N ALA A 110 -20.51 21.14 1.64
CA ALA A 110 -19.95 21.55 2.93
C ALA A 110 -18.86 20.56 3.33
N LYS A 111 -17.66 21.09 3.57
CA LYS A 111 -16.53 20.28 4.04
C LYS A 111 -16.89 19.75 5.41
N GLN A 112 -17.13 18.46 5.49
CA GLN A 112 -17.36 17.82 6.76
C GLN A 112 -16.02 17.78 7.50
N ILE A 113 -15.87 18.55 8.54
CA ILE A 113 -14.78 18.47 9.53
C ILE A 113 -15.37 18.01 10.84
N GLY A 114 -14.59 17.35 11.67
CA GLY A 114 -15.11 16.88 12.94
C GLY A 114 -14.31 15.71 13.52
N LYS A 115 -14.92 15.03 14.46
CA LYS A 115 -14.28 14.02 15.28
C LYS A 115 -14.85 12.65 14.95
N ARG A 116 -13.99 11.64 15.00
CA ARG A 116 -14.38 10.24 14.95
C ARG A 116 -13.87 9.52 16.19
N PHE A 117 -14.74 8.79 16.81
CA PHE A 117 -14.42 7.78 17.80
C PHE A 117 -14.69 6.40 17.22
N PHE A 118 -13.69 5.54 17.26
CA PHE A 118 -13.73 4.18 16.76
C PHE A 118 -13.20 3.24 17.83
N THR A 119 -13.92 2.16 18.12
CA THR A 119 -13.51 1.15 19.09
C THR A 119 -13.81 -0.24 18.54
N GLU A 120 -12.86 -1.14 18.68
CA GLU A 120 -13.02 -2.56 18.39
C GLU A 120 -12.70 -3.34 19.67
N ILE A 121 -13.64 -4.16 20.11
CA ILE A 121 -13.48 -5.03 21.30
C ILE A 121 -13.74 -6.45 20.82
N GLY A 122 -12.88 -7.36 21.19
CA GLY A 122 -13.02 -8.75 20.77
C GLY A 122 -12.25 -9.74 21.63
N ALA A 123 -12.44 -10.98 21.25
CA ALA A 123 -11.74 -12.10 21.82
C ALA A 123 -11.32 -13.08 20.72
N GLU A 124 -10.15 -13.63 20.86
CA GLU A 124 -9.60 -14.65 19.98
C GLU A 124 -9.24 -15.87 20.82
N THR A 125 -9.68 -17.05 20.39
CA THR A 125 -9.21 -18.31 20.92
C THR A 125 -8.31 -18.97 19.90
N LEU A 126 -7.18 -19.49 20.35
CA LEU A 126 -6.27 -20.29 19.56
C LEU A 126 -6.15 -21.66 20.23
N GLN A 127 -6.55 -22.70 19.53
CA GLN A 127 -6.43 -24.08 19.97
C GLN A 127 -5.49 -24.81 19.03
N ASP A 128 -4.43 -25.32 19.61
CA ASP A 128 -3.45 -26.16 18.94
C ASP A 128 -3.89 -27.63 19.02
N PHE A 129 -4.11 -28.24 17.88
CA PHE A 129 -4.33 -29.66 17.71
C PHE A 129 -3.10 -30.26 17.05
N ARG A 130 -2.89 -31.55 17.26
CA ARG A 130 -1.70 -32.24 16.76
C ARG A 130 -1.35 -31.98 15.28
N TYR A 131 -2.36 -31.72 14.44
CA TYR A 131 -2.19 -31.58 12.99
C TYR A 131 -2.64 -30.23 12.44
N PHE A 132 -3.33 -29.42 13.21
CA PHE A 132 -3.83 -28.13 12.79
C PHE A 132 -4.09 -27.21 13.98
N ASP A 133 -4.06 -25.95 13.72
CA ASP A 133 -4.45 -24.88 14.65
C ASP A 133 -5.84 -24.36 14.24
N LEU A 134 -6.71 -24.19 15.23
CA LEU A 134 -8.00 -23.54 15.09
C LEU A 134 -7.97 -22.19 15.78
N SER A 135 -8.20 -21.11 15.05
CA SER A 135 -8.41 -19.77 15.60
C SER A 135 -9.84 -19.34 15.34
N ILE A 136 -10.50 -18.84 16.39
CA ILE A 136 -11.82 -18.23 16.31
C ILE A 136 -11.70 -16.84 16.90
N ASN A 137 -11.99 -15.82 16.09
CA ASN A 137 -11.96 -14.42 16.48
C ASN A 137 -13.37 -13.84 16.34
N GLY A 138 -13.88 -13.26 17.42
CA GLY A 138 -15.13 -12.52 17.45
C GLY A 138 -14.89 -11.09 17.90
N SER A 139 -15.45 -10.12 17.20
CA SER A 139 -15.30 -8.71 17.56
C SER A 139 -16.56 -7.90 17.33
N PHE A 140 -16.67 -6.81 18.11
CA PHE A 140 -17.65 -5.75 17.95
C PHE A 140 -16.90 -4.46 17.67
N LEU A 141 -17.23 -3.86 16.55
CA LEU A 141 -16.67 -2.61 16.12
C LEU A 141 -17.73 -1.52 16.33
N TYR A 142 -17.40 -0.50 17.11
CA TYR A 142 -18.24 0.66 17.36
C TYR A 142 -17.60 1.90 16.76
N LYS A 143 -18.38 2.72 16.09
CA LYS A 143 -17.94 4.03 15.58
C LYS A 143 -19.00 5.10 15.82
N LYS A 144 -18.52 6.32 16.08
CA LYS A 144 -19.32 7.51 16.29
C LYS A 144 -18.64 8.71 15.66
N TYR A 145 -19.42 9.56 15.01
CA TYR A 145 -18.95 10.82 14.44
C TYR A 145 -19.62 12.01 15.13
N ASP A 146 -18.85 13.09 15.28
CA ASP A 146 -19.29 14.39 15.77
C ASP A 146 -18.75 15.44 14.79
N LEU A 147 -19.66 16.07 14.03
CA LEU A 147 -19.32 16.96 12.92
C LEU A 147 -19.57 18.39 13.30
N ASP A 148 -18.60 19.28 13.04
CA ASP A 148 -18.62 20.68 13.54
C ASP A 148 -19.67 21.55 12.84
N ASP A 149 -20.02 21.28 11.56
CA ASP A 149 -20.83 22.20 10.73
C ASP A 149 -22.22 21.68 10.38
N ILE A 150 -22.63 20.52 10.82
CA ILE A 150 -23.88 19.93 10.40
C ILE A 150 -24.71 19.54 11.63
N LYS A 151 -25.92 20.08 11.73
CA LYS A 151 -26.94 19.58 12.66
C LYS A 151 -27.40 18.14 12.34
N ILE A 152 -26.47 17.30 11.92
CA ILE A 152 -26.71 15.86 11.76
C ILE A 152 -26.48 15.25 13.13
N ASN A 153 -27.52 14.64 13.66
CA ASN A 153 -27.42 13.86 14.90
C ASN A 153 -26.26 12.88 14.77
N SER A 154 -25.35 12.91 15.72
CA SER A 154 -24.21 12.00 15.81
C SER A 154 -24.71 10.54 15.71
N LYS A 155 -24.49 9.92 14.56
CA LYS A 155 -24.88 8.53 14.33
C LYS A 155 -23.80 7.63 14.91
N SER A 156 -24.21 6.69 15.76
CA SER A 156 -23.35 5.62 16.20
C SER A 156 -23.69 4.32 15.48
N THR A 157 -22.70 3.52 15.18
CA THR A 157 -22.87 2.26 14.47
C THR A 157 -22.06 1.16 15.16
N THR A 158 -22.69 0.02 15.44
CA THR A 158 -22.02 -1.17 15.97
C THR A 158 -22.07 -2.30 14.95
N ILE A 159 -20.94 -2.89 14.64
CA ILE A 159 -20.78 -3.89 13.59
C ILE A 159 -20.11 -5.14 14.18
N PRO A 160 -20.83 -6.25 14.32
CA PRO A 160 -20.25 -7.52 14.74
C PRO A 160 -19.51 -8.19 13.57
N SER A 161 -18.41 -8.85 13.91
CA SER A 161 -17.60 -9.63 12.96
C SER A 161 -17.12 -10.93 13.62
N VAL A 162 -17.04 -11.99 12.83
CA VAL A 162 -16.49 -13.27 13.23
C VAL A 162 -15.55 -13.78 12.15
N GLU A 163 -14.43 -14.36 12.57
CA GLU A 163 -13.48 -15.06 11.70
C GLU A 163 -13.15 -16.41 12.31
N ILE A 164 -13.19 -17.47 11.50
CA ILE A 164 -12.77 -18.80 11.86
C ILE A 164 -11.65 -19.17 10.89
N LYS A 165 -10.50 -19.54 11.44
CA LYS A 165 -9.32 -19.92 10.67
C LYS A 165 -8.81 -21.28 11.13
N ILE A 166 -8.57 -22.16 10.16
CA ILE A 166 -7.91 -23.46 10.34
C ILE A 166 -6.61 -23.39 9.55
N SER A 167 -5.50 -23.68 10.20
CA SER A 167 -4.19 -23.68 9.56
C SER A 167 -3.34 -24.85 10.03
N SER A 168 -2.43 -25.30 9.18
CA SER A 168 -1.45 -26.34 9.52
C SER A 168 -0.07 -25.90 9.04
N LEU A 169 0.95 -26.39 9.73
CA LEU A 169 2.33 -26.16 9.36
C LEU A 169 3.05 -27.50 9.27
N PHE A 170 3.43 -27.88 8.06
CA PHE A 170 4.26 -29.05 7.80
C PHE A 170 5.66 -28.59 7.42
N SER A 171 6.67 -29.11 8.09
CA SER A 171 8.05 -28.80 7.82
C SER A 171 8.84 -30.08 7.50
N GLN A 172 9.73 -29.97 6.54
CA GLN A 172 10.70 -30.99 6.21
C GLN A 172 12.09 -30.35 6.13
N SER A 173 13.04 -30.91 6.83
CA SER A 173 14.43 -30.46 6.84
C SER A 173 15.35 -31.59 6.40
N SER A 174 16.34 -31.25 5.58
CA SER A 174 17.50 -32.07 5.26
C SER A 174 18.77 -31.23 5.41
N GLU A 175 19.97 -31.79 5.24
CA GLU A 175 21.23 -31.07 5.44
C GLU A 175 21.28 -29.76 4.65
N ASP A 176 20.87 -29.75 3.39
CA ASP A 176 20.98 -28.60 2.50
C ASP A 176 19.64 -27.95 2.15
N SER A 177 18.52 -28.54 2.52
CA SER A 177 17.21 -28.03 2.14
C SER A 177 16.22 -27.96 3.29
N PHE A 178 15.34 -26.99 3.21
CA PHE A 178 14.25 -26.80 4.16
C PHE A 178 12.98 -26.44 3.40
N SER A 179 11.89 -27.14 3.72
CA SER A 179 10.58 -26.91 3.10
C SER A 179 9.51 -26.69 4.15
N LEU A 180 8.65 -25.71 3.92
CA LEU A 180 7.45 -25.42 4.70
C LEU A 180 6.23 -25.51 3.78
N PHE A 181 5.22 -26.25 4.20
CA PHE A 181 3.92 -26.30 3.55
C PHE A 181 2.84 -25.86 4.55
N MET A 182 2.09 -24.82 4.20
CA MET A 182 1.13 -24.17 5.08
C MET A 182 -0.22 -24.03 4.39
N PRO A 183 -1.12 -24.99 4.54
CA PRO A 183 -2.52 -24.85 4.15
C PRO A 183 -3.27 -24.03 5.19
N GLU A 184 -4.18 -23.17 4.73
CA GLU A 184 -5.02 -22.32 5.57
C GLU A 184 -6.41 -22.22 4.96
N PHE A 185 -7.44 -22.30 5.79
CA PHE A 185 -8.84 -22.07 5.46
C PHE A 185 -9.38 -21.01 6.39
N VAL A 186 -10.05 -20.00 5.82
CA VAL A 186 -10.67 -18.89 6.59
C VAL A 186 -12.12 -18.76 6.16
N TYR A 187 -12.99 -18.71 7.13
CA TYR A 187 -14.36 -18.19 7.00
C TYR A 187 -14.44 -16.88 7.75
N GLN A 188 -14.94 -15.84 7.10
CA GLN A 188 -15.18 -14.54 7.75
C GLN A 188 -16.58 -14.04 7.41
N LYS A 189 -17.23 -13.45 8.43
CA LYS A 189 -18.50 -12.77 8.29
C LYS A 189 -18.49 -11.47 9.06
N THR A 190 -18.87 -10.37 8.39
CA THR A 190 -19.09 -9.04 8.97
C THR A 190 -20.53 -8.61 8.64
N THR A 191 -21.29 -8.27 9.66
CA THR A 191 -22.71 -7.95 9.51
C THR A 191 -22.90 -6.57 8.88
N TYR A 192 -23.90 -6.46 8.01
CA TYR A 192 -24.29 -5.18 7.43
C TYR A 192 -24.82 -4.20 8.47
N LYS A 193 -24.35 -2.98 8.35
CA LYS A 193 -24.93 -1.79 8.97
C LYS A 193 -24.91 -0.65 7.97
N ASP A 194 -25.98 0.12 7.90
CA ASP A 194 -26.02 1.29 7.04
C ASP A 194 -25.01 2.34 7.51
N GLN A 195 -24.12 2.71 6.61
CA GLN A 195 -23.03 3.66 6.81
C GLN A 195 -23.07 4.77 5.76
N SER A 196 -24.18 4.90 5.03
CA SER A 196 -24.30 5.85 3.91
C SER A 196 -24.16 7.31 4.36
N ALA A 197 -24.64 7.63 5.57
CA ALA A 197 -24.56 8.97 6.15
C ALA A 197 -23.23 9.25 6.87
N ASP A 198 -22.35 8.26 7.05
CA ASP A 198 -21.07 8.47 7.70
C ASP A 198 -20.15 9.31 6.81
N PRO A 199 -19.37 10.26 7.36
CA PRO A 199 -18.39 11.02 6.60
C PRO A 199 -17.28 10.14 6.08
N ILE A 200 -16.49 10.67 5.14
CA ILE A 200 -15.32 10.00 4.60
C ILE A 200 -14.11 10.87 4.85
N PHE A 201 -13.31 10.51 5.85
CA PHE A 201 -12.09 11.20 6.26
C PHE A 201 -10.84 10.47 5.81
N ASP A 202 -10.76 9.14 6.04
CA ASP A 202 -9.57 8.32 5.82
C ASP A 202 -9.88 7.02 5.07
N LEU A 203 -10.95 7.00 4.29
CA LEU A 203 -11.28 5.84 3.48
C LEU A 203 -10.30 5.72 2.32
N HIS A 204 -9.57 4.61 2.30
CA HIS A 204 -8.70 4.26 1.20
C HIS A 204 -9.10 2.90 0.67
N GLN A 205 -9.32 2.81 -0.62
CA GLN A 205 -9.46 1.51 -1.24
C GLN A 205 -8.07 0.90 -1.43
N ARG A 206 -7.91 -0.38 -1.12
CA ARG A 206 -6.69 -1.10 -1.43
C ARG A 206 -6.44 -1.04 -2.93
N ASN A 207 -5.23 -0.68 -3.34
CA ASN A 207 -4.83 -0.73 -4.73
C ASN A 207 -5.06 -2.11 -5.31
N PHE A 208 -5.70 -2.14 -6.48
CA PHE A 208 -6.02 -3.38 -7.18
C PHE A 208 -4.78 -4.17 -7.60
N GLY A 209 -3.62 -3.50 -7.64
CA GLY A 209 -2.35 -4.06 -8.04
C GLY A 209 -1.61 -4.89 -7.01
N ASN A 210 -2.17 -5.14 -5.83
CA ASN A 210 -1.46 -5.90 -4.83
C ASN A 210 -2.13 -7.27 -4.61
N PHE A 211 -1.33 -8.34 -4.70
CA PHE A 211 -1.74 -9.72 -4.39
C PHE A 211 -2.40 -9.83 -2.99
N ASN A 212 -2.00 -8.99 -2.07
CA ASN A 212 -2.58 -8.89 -0.72
C ASN A 212 -4.08 -8.52 -0.68
N ARG A 213 -4.71 -8.19 -1.82
CA ARG A 213 -6.16 -7.95 -1.90
C ARG A 213 -7.02 -9.17 -1.63
N LEU A 214 -6.52 -10.33 -1.90
CA LEU A 214 -7.20 -11.56 -1.54
C LEU A 214 -7.24 -11.78 -0.04
N ASN A 215 -6.50 -10.96 0.72
CA ASN A 215 -6.63 -10.90 2.16
C ASN A 215 -7.93 -10.21 2.61
N THR A 216 -8.18 -10.24 3.88
CA THR A 216 -9.47 -10.02 4.54
C THR A 216 -10.03 -8.59 4.49
N LYS A 217 -9.25 -7.55 4.17
CA LYS A 217 -9.74 -6.16 4.24
C LYS A 217 -9.81 -5.49 2.87
N TYR A 218 -10.99 -5.00 2.49
CA TYR A 218 -11.22 -4.27 1.24
C TYR A 218 -10.84 -2.80 1.32
N PHE A 219 -11.11 -2.16 2.45
CA PHE A 219 -10.80 -0.77 2.67
C PHE A 219 -9.70 -0.61 3.72
N PHE A 220 -8.84 0.36 3.50
CA PHE A 220 -8.04 0.94 4.56
C PHE A 220 -8.82 2.10 5.18
N GLY A 221 -8.44 2.48 6.39
CA GLY A 221 -9.17 3.47 7.15
C GLY A 221 -10.29 2.85 7.98
N LYS A 222 -11.06 3.70 8.64
CA LYS A 222 -12.07 3.27 9.63
C LYS A 222 -13.48 3.77 9.28
N ASP A 223 -13.62 4.56 8.20
CA ASP A 223 -14.90 5.20 7.86
C ASP A 223 -15.92 4.24 7.25
N ARG A 224 -15.45 3.23 6.54
CA ARG A 224 -16.31 2.20 5.94
C ARG A 224 -15.82 0.82 6.34
N VAL A 225 -16.74 0.02 6.85
CA VAL A 225 -16.53 -1.40 7.15
C VAL A 225 -17.48 -2.19 6.28
N PRO A 226 -16.99 -2.91 5.26
CA PRO A 226 -17.84 -3.65 4.35
C PRO A 226 -18.49 -4.84 5.06
N ASP A 227 -19.74 -5.09 4.74
CA ASP A 227 -20.42 -6.32 5.07
C ASP A 227 -19.93 -7.40 4.13
N THR A 228 -19.06 -8.27 4.63
CA THR A 228 -18.44 -9.34 3.86
C THR A 228 -18.80 -10.69 4.43
N GLU A 229 -19.00 -11.67 3.57
CA GLU A 229 -19.06 -13.06 3.93
C GLU A 229 -18.30 -13.86 2.89
N PHE A 230 -17.21 -14.51 3.28
CA PHE A 230 -16.37 -15.25 2.34
C PHE A 230 -15.73 -16.49 2.94
N LEU A 231 -15.37 -17.39 2.02
CA LEU A 231 -14.48 -18.52 2.26
C LEU A 231 -13.17 -18.29 1.52
N LEU A 232 -12.05 -18.46 2.21
CA LEU A 232 -10.72 -18.36 1.63
C LEU A 232 -9.95 -19.65 1.91
N ALA A 233 -9.39 -20.23 0.84
CA ALA A 233 -8.42 -21.31 0.92
C ALA A 233 -7.06 -20.80 0.43
N ARG A 234 -6.01 -21.00 1.21
CA ARG A 234 -4.64 -20.60 0.90
C ARG A 234 -3.70 -21.78 1.06
N LEU A 235 -2.86 -21.98 0.07
CA LEU A 235 -1.73 -22.89 0.15
C LEU A 235 -0.46 -22.10 -0.03
N LYS A 236 0.47 -22.21 0.90
CA LYS A 236 1.79 -21.59 0.83
C LYS A 236 2.87 -22.62 0.97
N LEU A 237 3.80 -22.62 0.02
CA LEU A 237 5.00 -23.44 0.01
C LEU A 237 6.21 -22.53 0.03
N GLN A 238 7.12 -22.74 0.97
CA GLN A 238 8.43 -22.12 1.00
C GLN A 238 9.48 -23.22 0.98
N LYS A 239 10.42 -23.12 0.06
CA LYS A 239 11.51 -24.08 -0.05
C LYS A 239 12.84 -23.33 -0.15
N ARG A 240 13.74 -23.62 0.77
CA ARG A 240 15.16 -23.32 0.65
C ARG A 240 15.81 -24.52 -0.04
N ILE A 241 16.35 -24.30 -1.24
CA ILE A 241 16.92 -25.37 -2.08
C ILE A 241 18.36 -25.61 -1.66
N ASN A 242 19.09 -24.54 -1.33
CA ASN A 242 20.43 -24.53 -0.78
C ASN A 242 20.60 -23.25 0.04
N ASN A 243 21.81 -22.95 0.53
CA ASN A 243 22.05 -21.78 1.37
C ASN A 243 21.74 -20.44 0.69
N SER A 244 21.80 -20.36 -0.63
CA SER A 244 21.61 -19.14 -1.41
C SER A 244 20.30 -19.09 -2.21
N SER A 245 19.57 -20.19 -2.33
CA SER A 245 18.38 -20.24 -3.22
C SER A 245 17.08 -20.55 -2.48
N ARG A 246 16.06 -19.73 -2.75
CA ARG A 246 14.73 -19.83 -2.12
C ARG A 246 13.63 -19.80 -3.19
N LEU A 247 12.64 -20.66 -3.00
CA LEU A 247 11.40 -20.67 -3.77
C LEU A 247 10.24 -20.42 -2.83
N ASN A 248 9.41 -19.44 -3.14
CA ASN A 248 8.12 -19.23 -2.49
C ASN A 248 7.01 -19.40 -3.54
N PHE A 249 6.02 -20.16 -3.17
CA PHE A 249 4.82 -20.36 -3.97
C PHE A 249 3.61 -20.15 -3.08
N GLN A 250 2.61 -19.42 -3.57
CA GLN A 250 1.34 -19.25 -2.88
C GLN A 250 0.20 -19.25 -3.89
N ILE A 251 -0.85 -19.99 -3.57
CA ILE A 251 -2.12 -19.91 -4.26
C ILE A 251 -3.23 -19.62 -3.26
N ILE A 252 -4.16 -18.76 -3.65
CA ILE A 252 -5.31 -18.36 -2.84
C ILE A 252 -6.55 -18.48 -3.71
N LYS A 253 -7.57 -19.13 -3.17
CA LYS A 253 -8.92 -19.09 -3.71
C LYS A 253 -9.82 -18.40 -2.70
N LYS A 254 -10.48 -17.30 -3.10
CA LYS A 254 -11.41 -16.54 -2.28
C LYS A 254 -12.77 -16.52 -2.95
N ASN A 255 -13.79 -17.00 -2.26
CA ASN A 255 -15.17 -17.03 -2.71
C ASN A 255 -15.96 -16.03 -1.85
N GLU A 256 -16.41 -14.93 -2.43
CA GLU A 256 -17.38 -14.02 -1.79
C GLU A 256 -18.76 -14.67 -1.87
N LEU A 257 -19.36 -14.92 -0.72
CA LEU A 257 -20.67 -15.60 -0.61
C LEU A 257 -21.82 -14.61 -0.80
N GLN A 258 -21.59 -13.33 -0.49
CA GLN A 258 -22.56 -12.26 -0.68
C GLN A 258 -21.92 -11.02 -1.33
N GLU A 259 -22.76 -10.19 -1.94
CA GLU A 259 -22.39 -8.86 -2.39
C GLU A 259 -22.47 -7.88 -1.21
N SER A 260 -21.46 -7.03 -1.06
CA SER A 260 -21.49 -6.00 -0.02
C SER A 260 -22.48 -4.88 -0.38
N ARG A 261 -23.31 -4.52 0.58
CA ARG A 261 -24.24 -3.38 0.49
C ARG A 261 -23.59 -2.06 0.90
N VAL A 262 -22.43 -2.14 1.58
CA VAL A 262 -21.65 -0.97 1.92
C VAL A 262 -20.89 -0.50 0.69
N ILE A 263 -21.33 0.64 0.15
CA ILE A 263 -20.79 1.23 -1.06
C ILE A 263 -19.70 2.23 -0.69
N ASN A 264 -18.60 2.21 -1.45
CA ASN A 264 -17.71 3.35 -1.48
C ASN A 264 -18.39 4.46 -2.29
N SER A 265 -18.97 5.44 -1.59
CA SER A 265 -19.71 6.53 -2.21
C SER A 265 -18.89 7.40 -3.17
N MET A 266 -17.56 7.44 -2.99
CA MET A 266 -16.67 8.17 -3.91
C MET A 266 -16.51 7.49 -5.25
N LEU A 267 -16.56 6.16 -5.29
CA LEU A 267 -16.37 5.38 -6.51
C LEU A 267 -17.67 4.78 -7.05
N ASN A 268 -18.77 4.93 -6.29
CA ASN A 268 -20.05 4.28 -6.55
C ASN A 268 -19.90 2.77 -6.82
N GLN A 269 -19.01 2.13 -6.06
CA GLN A 269 -18.67 0.71 -6.23
C GLN A 269 -18.96 -0.08 -4.96
N SER A 270 -19.62 -1.20 -5.13
CA SER A 270 -19.78 -2.26 -4.14
C SER A 270 -18.72 -3.35 -4.33
N ILE A 271 -18.54 -4.17 -3.31
CA ILE A 271 -17.78 -5.41 -3.43
C ILE A 271 -18.72 -6.45 -4.04
N GLU A 272 -18.43 -6.81 -5.28
CA GLU A 272 -19.23 -7.79 -5.99
C GLU A 272 -19.04 -9.21 -5.42
N LYS A 273 -20.09 -10.00 -5.45
CA LYS A 273 -19.99 -11.43 -5.26
C LYS A 273 -19.19 -12.03 -6.40
N ASP A 274 -17.99 -12.52 -6.10
CA ASP A 274 -17.04 -13.04 -7.07
C ASP A 274 -16.22 -14.20 -6.45
N SER A 275 -15.75 -15.10 -7.27
CA SER A 275 -14.76 -16.08 -6.93
C SER A 275 -13.44 -15.70 -7.59
N GLN A 276 -12.41 -15.50 -6.79
CA GLN A 276 -11.11 -15.05 -7.27
C GLN A 276 -10.03 -16.09 -6.94
N ILE A 277 -9.14 -16.26 -7.90
CA ILE A 277 -7.95 -17.10 -7.73
C ILE A 277 -6.72 -16.21 -7.88
N GLY A 278 -5.87 -16.22 -6.88
CA GLY A 278 -4.60 -15.53 -6.89
C GLY A 278 -3.43 -16.48 -6.79
N THR A 279 -2.37 -16.19 -7.50
CA THR A 279 -1.11 -16.93 -7.39
C THR A 279 0.05 -15.98 -7.24
N ASN A 280 1.03 -16.38 -6.45
CA ASN A 280 2.30 -15.65 -6.27
C ASN A 280 3.42 -16.66 -6.23
N VAL A 281 4.42 -16.46 -7.09
CA VAL A 281 5.62 -17.29 -7.17
C VAL A 281 6.82 -16.35 -7.12
N SER A 282 7.78 -16.64 -6.27
CA SER A 282 9.07 -15.96 -6.29
C SER A 282 10.21 -16.95 -6.12
N PHE A 283 11.20 -16.78 -6.95
CA PHE A 283 12.48 -17.47 -6.87
C PHE A 283 13.57 -16.46 -6.63
N GLU A 284 14.46 -16.75 -5.71
CA GLU A 284 15.59 -15.90 -5.33
C GLU A 284 16.84 -16.75 -5.20
N SER A 285 17.90 -16.32 -5.88
CA SER A 285 19.26 -16.85 -5.75
C SER A 285 20.26 -15.69 -5.74
N GLU A 286 21.54 -15.97 -5.63
CA GLU A 286 22.60 -14.94 -5.69
C GLU A 286 22.59 -14.13 -6.98
N ILE A 287 22.28 -14.79 -8.10
CA ILE A 287 22.37 -14.20 -9.45
C ILE A 287 21.00 -13.79 -9.96
N LEU A 288 19.94 -14.52 -9.59
CA LEU A 288 18.61 -14.39 -10.21
C LEU A 288 17.53 -14.21 -9.15
N ARG A 289 16.73 -13.16 -9.32
CA ARG A 289 15.43 -13.02 -8.66
C ARG A 289 14.35 -12.99 -9.74
N ALA A 290 13.38 -13.85 -9.61
CA ALA A 290 12.22 -13.87 -10.49
C ALA A 290 10.95 -13.88 -9.67
N TYR A 291 9.94 -13.14 -10.09
CA TYR A 291 8.65 -13.13 -9.44
C TYR A 291 7.51 -13.10 -10.45
N PHE A 292 6.43 -13.71 -10.06
CA PHE A 292 5.16 -13.70 -10.78
C PHE A 292 4.02 -13.61 -9.78
N ALA A 293 3.08 -12.69 -9.98
CA ALA A 293 1.85 -12.61 -9.22
C ALA A 293 0.68 -12.32 -10.14
N ALA A 294 -0.43 -12.98 -9.93
CA ALA A 294 -1.62 -12.80 -10.74
C ALA A 294 -2.90 -12.98 -9.91
N ASN A 295 -3.97 -12.30 -10.31
CA ASN A 295 -5.31 -12.46 -9.77
C ASN A 295 -6.33 -12.56 -10.90
N TYR A 296 -7.08 -13.66 -10.91
CA TYR A 296 -8.12 -13.96 -11.88
C TYR A 296 -9.50 -13.94 -11.23
N SER A 297 -10.45 -13.24 -11.85
CA SER A 297 -11.87 -13.21 -11.47
C SER A 297 -12.64 -14.24 -12.29
N GLN A 298 -13.29 -15.18 -11.63
CA GLN A 298 -14.11 -16.18 -12.30
C GLN A 298 -15.40 -15.56 -12.84
N LYS A 299 -16.02 -14.64 -12.11
CA LYS A 299 -17.24 -13.96 -12.55
C LYS A 299 -17.05 -13.17 -13.85
N ARG A 300 -15.92 -12.46 -13.92
CA ARG A 300 -15.60 -11.62 -15.08
C ARG A 300 -14.85 -12.36 -16.18
N ASN A 301 -14.41 -13.57 -15.91
CA ASN A 301 -13.56 -14.37 -16.78
C ASN A 301 -12.33 -13.59 -17.28
N THR A 302 -11.71 -12.82 -16.38
CA THR A 302 -10.60 -11.94 -16.70
C THR A 302 -9.51 -11.99 -15.65
N LEU A 303 -8.29 -11.76 -16.11
CA LEU A 303 -7.16 -11.51 -15.25
C LEU A 303 -7.23 -10.04 -14.78
N ASN A 304 -7.56 -9.84 -13.50
CA ASN A 304 -7.71 -8.50 -12.94
C ASN A 304 -6.37 -7.80 -12.72
N PHE A 305 -5.36 -8.58 -12.39
CA PHE A 305 -4.02 -8.10 -12.06
C PHE A 305 -2.98 -9.13 -12.44
N GLY A 306 -1.85 -8.66 -12.93
CA GLY A 306 -0.64 -9.47 -13.14
C GLY A 306 0.61 -8.62 -12.98
N GLN A 307 1.60 -9.21 -12.36
CA GLN A 307 2.92 -8.64 -12.20
C GLN A 307 3.95 -9.75 -12.40
N THR A 308 4.93 -9.49 -13.23
CA THR A 308 6.08 -10.39 -13.43
C THR A 308 7.35 -9.57 -13.52
N GLY A 309 8.45 -10.13 -13.05
CA GLY A 309 9.74 -9.47 -13.16
C GLY A 309 10.88 -10.45 -12.98
N ILE A 310 11.99 -10.07 -13.56
CA ILE A 310 13.27 -10.77 -13.50
C ILE A 310 14.34 -9.73 -13.17
N GLU A 311 15.13 -10.00 -12.15
CA GLU A 311 16.32 -9.25 -11.79
C GLU A 311 17.52 -10.20 -11.89
N ILE A 312 18.52 -9.80 -12.66
CA ILE A 312 19.77 -10.53 -12.84
C ILE A 312 20.88 -9.69 -12.18
N GLN A 313 21.54 -10.26 -11.20
CA GLN A 313 22.62 -9.65 -10.43
C GLN A 313 23.93 -10.35 -10.78
N LEU A 314 24.70 -9.77 -11.69
CA LEU A 314 26.07 -10.19 -11.96
C LEU A 314 27.05 -9.33 -11.14
N PRO A 315 28.32 -9.70 -11.01
CA PRO A 315 29.29 -8.95 -10.17
C PRO A 315 29.35 -7.45 -10.49
N GLU A 316 29.26 -7.08 -11.76
CA GLU A 316 29.36 -5.69 -12.21
C GLU A 316 28.06 -5.15 -12.81
N THR A 317 27.05 -5.97 -13.03
CA THR A 317 25.88 -5.59 -13.79
C THR A 317 24.59 -6.06 -13.10
N ARG A 318 23.65 -5.15 -12.92
CA ARG A 318 22.31 -5.43 -12.45
C ARG A 318 21.30 -5.07 -13.53
N LEU A 319 20.50 -6.03 -13.93
CA LEU A 319 19.44 -5.88 -14.92
C LEU A 319 18.10 -6.17 -14.28
N ILE A 320 17.11 -5.32 -14.54
CA ILE A 320 15.73 -5.55 -14.08
C ILE A 320 14.81 -5.40 -15.28
N LEU A 321 13.97 -6.38 -15.48
CA LEU A 321 12.87 -6.35 -16.43
C LEU A 321 11.59 -6.69 -15.69
N SER A 322 10.58 -5.85 -15.79
CA SER A 322 9.28 -6.10 -15.17
C SER A 322 8.12 -5.70 -16.06
N ARG A 323 7.01 -6.38 -15.90
CA ARG A 323 5.73 -6.00 -16.50
C ARG A 323 4.66 -6.03 -15.44
N LYS A 324 3.82 -5.00 -15.44
CA LYS A 324 2.64 -4.93 -14.58
C LYS A 324 1.43 -4.60 -15.42
N PHE A 325 0.35 -5.31 -15.20
CA PHE A 325 -0.92 -4.96 -15.80
C PHE A 325 -2.05 -5.03 -14.79
N GLN A 326 -3.10 -4.27 -15.06
CA GLN A 326 -4.32 -4.26 -14.28
C GLN A 326 -5.49 -3.89 -15.17
N THR A 327 -6.56 -4.67 -15.06
CA THR A 327 -7.85 -4.38 -15.70
C THR A 327 -8.82 -3.82 -14.68
N ASN A 328 -9.86 -3.13 -15.15
CA ASN A 328 -10.95 -2.61 -14.31
C ASN A 328 -10.48 -1.73 -13.15
N VAL A 329 -9.69 -0.71 -13.50
CA VAL A 329 -9.26 0.28 -12.51
C VAL A 329 -10.44 1.16 -12.14
N PRO A 330 -10.84 1.22 -10.86
CA PRO A 330 -12.08 1.89 -10.44
C PRO A 330 -12.17 3.38 -10.79
N LEU A 331 -11.03 4.06 -10.84
CA LEU A 331 -10.94 5.50 -11.11
C LEU A 331 -10.92 5.84 -12.60
N LEU A 332 -10.69 4.85 -13.40
CA LEU A 332 -10.64 4.99 -14.83
C LEU A 332 -11.86 4.27 -15.36
N ASN A 333 -12.63 4.90 -16.23
CA ASN A 333 -13.78 4.25 -16.87
C ASN A 333 -13.46 2.80 -17.23
N SER A 334 -14.40 1.90 -17.14
CA SER A 334 -14.27 0.43 -17.23
C SER A 334 -13.45 -0.13 -18.41
N LYS A 335 -13.09 0.71 -19.37
CA LYS A 335 -12.22 0.38 -20.52
C LYS A 335 -10.73 0.65 -20.30
N ASN A 336 -10.35 1.27 -19.19
CA ASN A 336 -8.96 1.66 -18.97
C ASN A 336 -8.18 0.52 -18.34
N LYS A 337 -7.24 0.01 -19.08
CA LYS A 337 -6.22 -0.93 -18.65
C LYS A 337 -4.97 -0.16 -18.23
N LEU A 338 -4.25 -0.71 -17.26
CA LEU A 338 -2.87 -0.37 -16.99
C LEU A 338 -2.03 -1.53 -17.47
N ASP A 339 -1.12 -1.29 -18.38
CA ASP A 339 -0.22 -2.32 -18.87
C ASP A 339 1.11 -1.64 -19.25
N TYR A 340 2.13 -1.88 -18.46
CA TYR A 340 3.41 -1.27 -18.70
C TYR A 340 4.58 -2.22 -18.43
N VAL A 341 5.66 -1.98 -19.14
CA VAL A 341 6.93 -2.68 -19.04
C VAL A 341 8.00 -1.71 -18.56
N GLU A 342 8.85 -2.17 -17.66
CA GLU A 342 10.00 -1.44 -17.14
C GLU A 342 11.27 -2.23 -17.41
N PHE A 343 12.30 -1.53 -17.84
CA PHE A 343 13.65 -2.05 -17.97
C PHE A 343 14.61 -1.10 -17.28
N SER A 344 15.52 -1.63 -16.47
CA SER A 344 16.61 -0.85 -15.88
C SER A 344 17.92 -1.62 -15.88
N LEU A 345 19.00 -0.86 -16.06
CA LEU A 345 20.36 -1.32 -16.09
C LEU A 345 21.21 -0.48 -15.14
N GLU A 346 21.98 -1.14 -14.30
CA GLU A 346 23.08 -0.59 -13.53
C GLU A 346 24.35 -1.38 -13.87
N ARG A 347 25.43 -0.70 -14.23
CA ARG A 347 26.72 -1.34 -14.50
C ARG A 347 27.86 -0.60 -13.79
N SER A 348 28.58 -1.30 -12.98
CA SER A 348 29.86 -0.84 -12.41
C SER A 348 30.95 -0.86 -13.51
N MET A 349 31.68 0.23 -13.64
CA MET A 349 32.71 0.37 -14.69
C MET A 349 34.10 0.15 -14.12
N SER A 350 34.52 0.90 -13.12
CA SER A 350 35.79 0.78 -12.39
C SER A 350 35.77 1.68 -11.16
N GLU A 351 36.52 1.35 -10.13
CA GLU A 351 36.84 2.21 -8.95
C GLU A 351 35.69 3.09 -8.43
N GLY A 352 34.48 2.50 -8.31
CA GLY A 352 33.32 3.21 -7.79
C GLY A 352 32.46 3.93 -8.82
N TYR A 353 32.84 3.98 -10.07
CA TYR A 353 32.01 4.54 -11.15
C TYR A 353 30.91 3.56 -11.59
N LYS A 354 29.72 4.08 -11.79
CA LYS A 354 28.55 3.32 -12.20
C LYS A 354 27.83 4.02 -13.35
N PHE A 355 27.36 3.23 -14.28
CA PHE A 355 26.41 3.63 -15.30
C PHE A 355 25.01 3.22 -14.86
N ILE A 356 24.02 4.09 -15.05
CA ILE A 356 22.60 3.83 -14.76
C ILE A 356 21.74 4.22 -15.96
N GLY A 357 20.76 3.39 -16.27
CA GLY A 357 19.80 3.69 -17.33
C GLY A 357 18.53 2.89 -17.15
N GLY A 358 17.43 3.42 -17.65
CA GLY A 358 16.16 2.72 -17.64
C GLY A 358 15.08 3.39 -18.45
N ILE A 359 14.07 2.60 -18.78
CA ILE A 359 12.90 3.01 -19.54
C ILE A 359 11.66 2.30 -19.00
N SER A 360 10.57 3.05 -18.87
CA SER A 360 9.24 2.53 -18.62
C SER A 360 8.31 2.94 -19.75
N LYS A 361 7.57 1.98 -20.29
CA LYS A 361 6.69 2.18 -21.44
C LYS A 361 5.30 1.65 -21.14
N ASP A 362 4.29 2.49 -21.42
CA ASP A 362 2.89 2.08 -21.45
C ASP A 362 2.63 1.29 -22.75
N LEU A 363 2.20 0.05 -22.60
CA LEU A 363 1.93 -0.84 -23.74
C LEU A 363 0.58 -0.54 -24.41
N ASP A 364 -0.36 0.06 -23.68
CA ASP A 364 -1.67 0.42 -24.19
C ASP A 364 -1.60 1.68 -25.08
N SER A 365 -1.00 2.74 -24.57
CA SER A 365 -0.81 4.01 -25.33
C SER A 365 0.44 4.02 -26.16
N LYS A 366 1.34 3.04 -26.03
CA LYS A 366 2.66 2.95 -26.66
C LYS A 366 3.60 4.13 -26.35
N LYS A 367 3.31 4.90 -25.29
CA LYS A 367 4.09 6.07 -24.88
C LYS A 367 5.12 5.72 -23.81
N ASN A 368 6.27 6.39 -23.88
CA ASN A 368 7.23 6.32 -22.77
C ASN A 368 6.67 7.06 -21.57
N LEU A 369 6.74 6.43 -20.39
CA LEU A 369 6.32 7.01 -19.12
C LEU A 369 7.49 7.68 -18.43
N GLU A 370 8.64 7.02 -18.46
CA GLU A 370 9.87 7.53 -17.91
C GLU A 370 11.04 6.93 -18.65
N SER A 371 12.07 7.73 -18.89
CA SER A 371 13.38 7.25 -19.32
C SER A 371 14.44 8.03 -18.59
N TYR A 372 15.51 7.38 -18.21
CA TYR A 372 16.65 8.03 -17.58
C TYR A 372 17.95 7.36 -17.99
N PHE A 373 19.01 8.16 -17.94
CA PHE A 373 20.35 7.73 -18.32
C PHE A 373 21.38 8.61 -17.62
N GLY A 374 22.40 8.02 -17.04
CA GLY A 374 23.40 8.80 -16.34
C GLY A 374 24.54 7.98 -15.76
N PHE A 375 25.35 8.69 -14.98
CA PHE A 375 26.53 8.15 -14.31
C PHE A 375 26.48 8.48 -12.84
N GLY A 376 27.09 7.62 -12.05
CA GLY A 376 27.29 7.82 -10.64
C GLY A 376 28.67 7.40 -10.22
N PHE A 377 29.03 7.85 -9.03
CA PHE A 377 30.26 7.47 -8.35
C PHE A 377 29.95 7.18 -6.88
N GLU A 378 30.58 6.17 -6.35
CA GLU A 378 30.39 5.76 -4.98
C GLU A 378 31.70 5.25 -4.37
N ASN A 379 32.09 5.83 -3.26
CA ASN A 379 33.20 5.33 -2.43
C ASN A 379 32.76 5.18 -0.97
N CYS A 380 33.71 4.99 -0.05
CA CYS A 380 33.43 4.85 1.39
C CYS A 380 32.68 6.04 1.99
N CYS A 381 32.88 7.24 1.51
CA CYS A 381 32.53 8.48 2.17
C CYS A 381 31.52 9.33 1.38
N LEU A 382 31.47 9.13 0.08
CA LEU A 382 30.74 9.96 -0.87
C LEU A 382 30.02 9.09 -1.90
N ALA A 383 28.79 9.45 -2.23
CA ALA A 383 28.12 8.99 -3.42
C ALA A 383 27.49 10.18 -4.18
N PHE A 384 27.61 10.19 -5.51
CA PHE A 384 26.88 11.12 -6.34
C PHE A 384 26.40 10.44 -7.62
N LYS A 385 25.33 10.95 -8.21
CA LYS A 385 24.89 10.58 -9.56
C LYS A 385 24.38 11.81 -10.32
N ILE A 386 24.69 11.82 -11.62
CA ILE A 386 24.20 12.79 -12.59
C ILE A 386 23.45 12.01 -13.65
N TYR A 387 22.22 12.35 -13.91
CA TYR A 387 21.42 11.69 -14.93
C TYR A 387 20.45 12.63 -15.64
N ALA A 388 20.30 12.43 -16.92
CA ALA A 388 19.22 13.01 -17.68
C ALA A 388 17.97 12.14 -17.51
N SER A 389 16.83 12.75 -17.33
CA SER A 389 15.55 12.05 -17.24
C SER A 389 14.47 12.75 -18.02
N ASP A 390 13.62 11.98 -18.66
CA ASP A 390 12.36 12.41 -19.26
C ASP A 390 11.22 11.66 -18.57
N LYS A 391 10.38 12.41 -17.87
CA LYS A 391 9.29 11.84 -17.08
C LYS A 391 7.95 12.43 -17.49
N ARG A 392 7.00 11.57 -17.78
CA ARG A 392 5.62 11.92 -18.09
C ARG A 392 4.73 11.58 -16.90
N LEU A 393 3.92 12.52 -16.45
CA LEU A 393 2.81 12.22 -15.57
C LEU A 393 1.79 11.35 -16.31
N SER A 394 1.54 10.18 -15.76
CA SER A 394 0.62 9.22 -16.36
C SER A 394 -0.48 8.83 -15.39
N LYS A 395 -1.53 8.22 -15.93
CA LYS A 395 -2.57 7.56 -15.13
C LYS A 395 -2.01 6.58 -14.09
N TYR A 396 -0.83 5.99 -14.32
CA TYR A 396 -0.19 5.05 -13.38
C TYR A 396 0.31 5.72 -12.11
N ASN A 397 0.82 6.94 -12.22
CA ASN A 397 1.27 7.69 -11.05
C ASN A 397 0.10 8.02 -10.13
N LEU A 398 -1.11 8.06 -10.68
CA LEU A 398 -2.33 8.42 -9.96
C LEU A 398 -2.97 7.26 -9.22
N LEU A 399 -2.69 6.02 -9.61
CA LEU A 399 -3.24 4.83 -8.95
C LEU A 399 -2.64 4.55 -7.57
N ASN A 400 -1.50 5.12 -7.28
CA ASN A 400 -0.87 5.01 -5.98
C ASN A 400 -1.48 5.96 -4.94
N PHE A 401 -2.47 6.79 -5.33
CA PHE A 401 -3.14 7.67 -4.38
C PHE A 401 -4.06 6.92 -3.44
N HIS A 402 -3.89 7.19 -2.17
CA HIS A 402 -4.74 6.65 -1.13
C HIS A 402 -5.99 7.48 -0.88
N SER A 403 -6.01 8.76 -1.24
CA SER A 403 -7.16 9.62 -1.10
C SER A 403 -7.78 9.94 -2.45
N LEU A 404 -8.96 9.42 -2.68
CA LEU A 404 -9.71 9.49 -3.93
C LEU A 404 -10.59 10.74 -4.04
N GLN A 405 -10.13 11.86 -3.53
CA GLN A 405 -10.89 13.11 -3.63
C GLN A 405 -10.58 13.83 -4.94
N PHE A 406 -10.90 13.18 -6.07
CA PHE A 406 -10.78 13.78 -7.38
C PHE A 406 -12.14 14.25 -7.91
N ASN A 407 -12.13 15.43 -8.49
CA ASN A 407 -13.15 15.84 -9.42
C ASN A 407 -12.79 15.29 -10.82
N ASN A 408 -13.74 14.66 -11.52
CA ASN A 408 -13.54 14.06 -12.84
C ASN A 408 -12.93 15.04 -13.86
N ALA A 409 -13.25 16.32 -13.77
CA ALA A 409 -12.69 17.36 -14.64
C ALA A 409 -11.18 17.62 -14.41
N SER A 410 -10.63 17.18 -13.28
CA SER A 410 -9.22 17.38 -12.97
C SER A 410 -8.31 16.32 -13.59
N TRP A 411 -8.86 15.16 -13.95
CA TRP A 411 -8.11 14.07 -14.54
C TRP A 411 -7.52 14.42 -15.90
N ASP A 412 -8.33 15.00 -16.79
CA ASP A 412 -7.91 15.36 -18.14
C ASP A 412 -6.83 16.43 -18.09
N LYS A 413 -6.93 17.38 -17.16
CA LYS A 413 -5.90 18.40 -16.94
C LYS A 413 -4.60 17.82 -16.41
N MET A 414 -4.65 16.83 -15.49
CA MET A 414 -3.47 16.18 -14.93
C MET A 414 -2.73 15.31 -15.95
N ILE A 415 -3.48 14.61 -16.80
CA ILE A 415 -2.90 13.77 -17.86
C ILE A 415 -2.30 14.61 -18.97
N SER A 416 -2.74 15.86 -19.14
CA SER A 416 -2.22 16.80 -20.13
C SER A 416 -0.94 17.51 -19.74
N ILE A 417 -0.42 17.30 -18.51
CA ILE A 417 0.86 17.88 -18.09
C ILE A 417 1.98 17.31 -18.98
N GLU A 418 2.66 18.22 -19.66
CA GLU A 418 3.71 17.91 -20.62
C GLU A 418 4.89 17.19 -19.98
N ASN A 419 5.61 16.44 -20.82
CA ASN A 419 6.89 15.84 -20.44
C ASN A 419 7.86 16.93 -19.99
N LYS A 420 8.59 16.65 -18.93
CA LYS A 420 9.73 17.48 -18.53
C LYS A 420 11.00 16.68 -18.62
N SER A 421 11.86 17.09 -19.55
CA SER A 421 13.24 16.60 -19.63
C SER A 421 14.13 17.40 -18.69
N ARG A 422 14.99 16.72 -17.94
CA ARG A 422 15.82 17.31 -16.89
C ARG A 422 17.17 16.64 -16.79
N ILE A 423 18.11 17.43 -16.25
CA ILE A 423 19.36 16.89 -15.72
C ILE A 423 19.27 16.99 -14.20
N ASN A 424 19.41 15.84 -13.55
CA ASN A 424 19.36 15.73 -12.10
C ASN A 424 20.76 15.45 -11.55
N PHE A 425 21.07 16.07 -10.44
CA PHE A 425 22.27 15.80 -9.67
C PHE A 425 21.87 15.40 -8.25
N GLU A 426 22.31 14.24 -7.79
CA GLU A 426 22.09 13.76 -6.43
C GLU A 426 23.43 13.49 -5.77
N PHE A 427 23.52 13.83 -4.49
CA PHE A 427 24.72 13.77 -3.70
C PHE A 427 24.43 13.24 -2.30
N GLU A 428 25.25 12.33 -1.79
CA GLU A 428 25.16 11.78 -0.45
C GLU A 428 26.53 11.73 0.22
N LEU A 429 26.62 12.25 1.45
CA LEU A 429 27.76 12.10 2.34
C LEU A 429 27.51 10.90 3.28
N LYS A 430 28.15 9.78 3.04
CA LYS A 430 27.88 8.53 3.74
C LYS A 430 28.31 8.50 5.22
N GLY A 431 29.25 9.33 5.60
CA GLY A 431 29.76 9.41 6.98
C GLY A 431 28.90 10.22 7.94
N LEU A 432 28.07 11.13 7.43
CA LEU A 432 27.25 12.03 8.24
C LEU A 432 25.83 11.50 8.49
N THR A 433 25.35 10.65 7.63
CA THR A 433 24.01 10.05 7.75
C THR A 433 24.07 8.77 8.58
N GLY A 434 24.30 8.79 9.87
CA GLY A 434 24.40 7.62 10.79
C GLY A 434 23.42 6.45 10.52
N GLY A 435 23.35 6.00 9.31
CA GLY A 435 22.38 5.10 8.75
C GLY A 435 22.87 3.66 8.68
N ASN A 436 22.08 2.79 9.26
CA ASN A 436 22.08 1.34 9.15
C ASN A 436 22.63 0.86 7.79
N ASN A 437 23.56 -0.10 7.82
CA ASN A 437 24.21 -0.70 6.64
C ASN A 437 23.24 -1.17 5.52
N ASN A 438 21.99 -1.39 5.84
CA ASN A 438 20.94 -1.74 4.85
C ASN A 438 20.51 -0.59 3.94
N LYS A 439 20.90 0.68 4.21
CA LYS A 439 20.62 1.83 3.33
C LYS A 439 21.68 2.05 2.25
N ARG A 440 22.85 1.41 2.35
CA ARG A 440 23.93 1.58 1.37
C ARG A 440 23.56 1.19 -0.06
N ASN A 441 22.66 0.23 -0.23
CA ASN A 441 22.24 -0.22 -1.56
C ASN A 441 21.16 0.64 -2.21
N ARG A 442 20.61 1.66 -1.51
CA ARG A 442 19.47 2.43 -2.01
C ARG A 442 19.82 3.63 -2.86
N PHE A 443 21.03 4.16 -2.74
CA PHE A 443 21.41 5.35 -3.53
C PHE A 443 21.39 5.09 -5.03
N PHE A 444 21.80 3.88 -5.45
CA PHE A 444 21.76 3.42 -6.83
C PHE A 444 20.62 2.45 -7.13
N GLU A 445 19.63 2.33 -6.24
CA GLU A 445 18.43 1.57 -6.61
C GLU A 445 17.81 2.16 -7.87
N PRO A 446 17.25 1.29 -8.75
CA PRO A 446 16.58 1.76 -9.95
C PRO A 446 15.55 2.82 -9.61
N LEU A 447 15.53 3.89 -10.37
CA LEU A 447 14.61 5.01 -10.20
C LEU A 447 13.15 4.59 -10.43
N MET A 448 12.95 3.42 -11.05
CA MET A 448 11.65 2.79 -11.31
C MET A 448 11.52 1.49 -10.49
N LYS A 449 10.40 1.33 -9.78
CA LYS A 449 10.03 0.11 -9.04
C LYS A 449 8.60 -0.30 -9.34
#